data_ad2ae5030694ce03b7a0dde6838be6d0
#
_entry.id   ad2ae5030694ce03b7a0dde6838be6d0
#
_cell.length_a   1.000
_cell.length_b   1.000
_cell.length_c   1.000
_cell.angle_alpha   90.00
_cell.angle_beta   90.00
_cell.angle_gamma   90.00
#
_symmetry.space_group_name_H-M   'P 1'
#
loop_
_entity.id
_entity.type
_entity.pdbx_description
1 polymer ?
#
loop_
_entity_poly.entity_id
_entity_poly.type
_entity_poly.pdbx_seq_one_letter_code
_entity_poly.pdbx_strand_id
1 'polypeptide(L)'
;MAGITISGPNVREQGLRPVNLRTDLPELADLIETAFSSTMDSGGRAAIREMRQLSRLGLGLGVLSNLNELAQGMSLGFVWVESGRIVGNVSVYPADYPREMGRVWIIANVAVYPEYRGRGIATRLMNAILDMIQQKSGGMAVLQVDLDNNTARHMYRKLGFREERAWSQWRRGAYRPLHTHTQINGNEPRIVQRRMGDTGYELALAQQVRPQERGGVDWLRPTHINTFRLSVSKRLSNWLNLRDVQRLVIRDAHNEAIESWLQIESAFGVSSRQLTLLNHPLDTGTNVEALIGLAVRRYGYEGINMNHPHDDQIVSRVLRAHQFSTRRQVMHMRYTFS
;
A
#
# COMPACT_ATOMS: atom_id res chain seq x y z
N MET A 1 42.31 3.82 -45.29
CA MET A 1 41.47 2.72 -44.85
C MET A 1 41.05 2.98 -43.44
N ALA A 2 39.82 3.44 -43.21
CA ALA A 2 39.29 3.70 -41.86
C ALA A 2 38.71 2.39 -41.31
N GLY A 3 39.29 1.90 -40.24
CA GLY A 3 38.82 0.70 -39.56
C GLY A 3 37.48 0.94 -38.87
N ILE A 4 36.45 0.21 -39.29
CA ILE A 4 35.16 0.14 -38.64
C ILE A 4 35.38 -0.66 -37.33
N THR A 5 35.38 0.04 -36.18
CA THR A 5 35.33 -0.59 -34.87
C THR A 5 33.90 -1.09 -34.65
N ILE A 6 33.70 -2.40 -34.86
CA ILE A 6 32.45 -3.07 -34.48
C ILE A 6 32.43 -3.06 -32.92
N SER A 7 31.59 -2.23 -32.34
CA SER A 7 31.28 -2.31 -30.91
C SER A 7 30.74 -3.69 -30.60
N GLY A 8 31.47 -4.45 -29.81
CA GLY A 8 31.02 -5.78 -29.32
C GLY A 8 29.70 -5.67 -28.52
N PRO A 9 29.06 -6.82 -28.24
CA PRO A 9 27.79 -6.85 -27.53
C PRO A 9 27.90 -6.10 -26.20
N ASN A 10 26.91 -5.25 -25.90
CA ASN A 10 26.78 -4.47 -24.67
C ASN A 10 27.21 -5.30 -23.45
N VAL A 11 28.43 -5.09 -22.97
CA VAL A 11 28.89 -5.65 -21.69
C VAL A 11 28.07 -4.94 -20.63
N ARG A 12 27.03 -5.61 -20.11
CA ARG A 12 26.25 -5.09 -19.01
C ARG A 12 27.22 -4.80 -17.86
N GLU A 13 27.27 -3.54 -17.42
CA GLU A 13 28.13 -3.13 -16.31
C GLU A 13 27.88 -4.05 -15.10
N GLN A 14 28.96 -4.58 -14.53
CA GLN A 14 28.89 -5.42 -13.34
C GLN A 14 28.65 -4.57 -12.10
N GLY A 15 27.82 -5.07 -11.15
CA GLY A 15 27.56 -4.41 -9.89
C GLY A 15 26.32 -3.50 -9.92
N LEU A 16 26.37 -2.42 -9.15
CA LEU A 16 25.29 -1.46 -8.99
C LEU A 16 25.18 -0.53 -10.18
N ARG A 17 23.97 -0.40 -10.76
CA ARG A 17 23.66 0.61 -11.78
C ARG A 17 22.20 1.06 -11.70
N PRO A 18 21.86 2.22 -12.25
CA PRO A 18 20.46 2.62 -12.43
C PRO A 18 19.69 1.61 -13.28
N VAL A 19 18.39 1.51 -13.02
CA VAL A 19 17.46 0.70 -13.82
C VAL A 19 17.32 1.30 -15.23
N ASN A 20 17.32 0.44 -16.24
CA ASN A 20 16.97 0.80 -17.62
C ASN A 20 15.70 0.06 -18.05
N LEU A 21 14.57 0.75 -18.03
CA LEU A 21 13.27 0.13 -18.33
C LEU A 21 13.17 -0.42 -19.79
N ARG A 22 14.02 0.02 -20.70
CA ARG A 22 14.01 -0.50 -22.07
C ARG A 22 14.57 -1.91 -22.16
N THR A 23 15.54 -2.24 -21.30
CA THR A 23 16.27 -3.52 -21.37
C THR A 23 16.02 -4.43 -20.19
N ASP A 24 15.67 -3.89 -19.03
CA ASP A 24 15.67 -4.62 -17.77
C ASP A 24 14.31 -5.21 -17.39
N LEU A 25 13.21 -4.74 -17.99
CA LEU A 25 11.85 -5.14 -17.61
C LEU A 25 11.61 -6.66 -17.55
N PRO A 26 12.09 -7.48 -18.50
CA PRO A 26 11.89 -8.93 -18.43
C PRO A 26 12.54 -9.55 -17.20
N GLU A 27 13.82 -9.23 -16.96
CA GLU A 27 14.60 -9.78 -15.84
C GLU A 27 14.08 -9.25 -14.48
N LEU A 28 13.61 -8.00 -14.44
CA LEU A 28 12.95 -7.43 -13.26
C LEU A 28 11.65 -8.15 -12.94
N ALA A 29 10.82 -8.44 -13.95
CA ALA A 29 9.59 -9.18 -13.77
C ALA A 29 9.85 -10.56 -13.15
N ASP A 30 10.85 -11.26 -13.66
CA ASP A 30 11.24 -12.60 -13.18
C ASP A 30 11.81 -12.54 -11.75
N LEU A 31 12.67 -11.57 -11.45
CA LEU A 31 13.21 -11.36 -10.12
C LEU A 31 12.11 -11.05 -9.09
N ILE A 32 11.21 -10.12 -9.42
CA ILE A 32 10.11 -9.71 -8.53
C ILE A 32 9.14 -10.89 -8.31
N GLU A 33 8.76 -11.59 -9.36
CA GLU A 33 7.89 -12.77 -9.25
C GLU A 33 8.52 -13.85 -8.37
N THR A 34 9.79 -14.15 -8.56
CA THR A 34 10.51 -15.13 -7.72
C THR A 34 10.60 -14.68 -6.27
N ALA A 35 10.97 -13.41 -6.04
CA ALA A 35 11.19 -12.91 -4.68
C ALA A 35 9.91 -12.80 -3.84
N PHE A 36 8.76 -12.53 -4.49
CA PHE A 36 7.47 -12.27 -3.84
C PHE A 36 6.39 -13.30 -4.15
N SER A 37 6.74 -14.45 -4.73
CA SER A 37 5.82 -15.50 -5.18
C SER A 37 4.79 -15.92 -4.10
N SER A 38 5.21 -16.02 -2.85
CA SER A 38 4.37 -16.45 -1.71
C SER A 38 3.42 -15.37 -1.20
N THR A 39 3.75 -14.09 -1.40
CA THR A 39 3.03 -12.95 -0.83
C THR A 39 2.30 -12.12 -1.89
N MET A 40 2.56 -12.39 -3.18
CA MET A 40 2.00 -11.65 -4.30
C MET A 40 0.50 -11.92 -4.48
N ASP A 41 -0.28 -10.86 -4.45
CA ASP A 41 -1.72 -10.90 -4.72
C ASP A 41 -2.06 -10.89 -6.23
N SER A 42 -3.35 -10.81 -6.55
CA SER A 42 -3.81 -10.74 -7.95
C SER A 42 -3.36 -9.45 -8.66
N GLY A 43 -3.26 -8.34 -7.92
CA GLY A 43 -2.77 -7.06 -8.44
C GLY A 43 -1.29 -7.12 -8.80
N GLY A 44 -0.46 -7.66 -7.91
CA GLY A 44 0.95 -7.89 -8.16
C GLY A 44 1.19 -8.80 -9.38
N ARG A 45 0.44 -9.91 -9.47
CA ARG A 45 0.51 -10.79 -10.65
C ARG A 45 0.06 -10.10 -11.95
N ALA A 46 -0.93 -9.20 -11.89
CA ALA A 46 -1.35 -8.41 -13.05
C ALA A 46 -0.23 -7.45 -13.48
N ALA A 47 0.41 -6.75 -12.53
CA ALA A 47 1.54 -5.88 -12.80
C ALA A 47 2.71 -6.61 -13.46
N ILE A 48 3.07 -7.81 -12.98
CA ILE A 48 4.12 -8.64 -13.62
C ILE A 48 3.76 -9.00 -15.06
N ARG A 49 2.50 -9.38 -15.33
CA ARG A 49 2.06 -9.65 -16.70
C ARG A 49 2.16 -8.42 -17.60
N GLU A 50 1.77 -7.27 -17.10
CA GLU A 50 1.88 -5.99 -17.81
C GLU A 50 3.35 -5.64 -18.09
N MET A 51 4.26 -5.78 -17.14
CA MET A 51 5.71 -5.60 -17.36
C MET A 51 6.22 -6.47 -18.51
N ARG A 52 5.83 -7.75 -18.54
CA ARG A 52 6.22 -8.67 -19.62
C ARG A 52 5.61 -8.29 -20.97
N GLN A 53 4.38 -7.80 -21.00
CA GLN A 53 3.73 -7.33 -22.23
C GLN A 53 4.41 -6.08 -22.79
N LEU A 54 4.67 -5.09 -21.94
CA LEU A 54 5.36 -3.85 -22.32
C LEU A 54 6.76 -4.11 -22.86
N SER A 55 7.49 -5.06 -22.28
CA SER A 55 8.81 -5.45 -22.76
C SER A 55 8.79 -6.03 -24.18
N ARG A 56 7.71 -6.72 -24.58
CA ARG A 56 7.55 -7.33 -25.93
C ARG A 56 7.17 -6.30 -27.00
N LEU A 57 6.47 -5.23 -26.62
CA LEU A 57 5.97 -4.24 -27.56
C LEU A 57 7.04 -3.23 -28.01
N GLY A 58 8.23 -3.22 -27.40
CA GLY A 58 9.30 -2.29 -27.74
C GLY A 58 8.91 -0.81 -27.60
N LEU A 59 7.77 -0.53 -26.95
CA LEU A 59 7.20 0.80 -26.84
C LEU A 59 8.08 1.63 -25.93
N GLY A 60 8.62 2.71 -26.47
CA GLY A 60 9.43 3.67 -25.74
C GLY A 60 8.65 4.31 -24.56
N LEU A 61 9.39 4.77 -23.57
CA LEU A 61 8.94 5.38 -22.32
C LEU A 61 7.83 6.46 -22.42
N GLY A 62 7.56 7.01 -23.61
CA GLY A 62 6.52 8.04 -23.82
C GLY A 62 5.08 7.52 -23.60
N VAL A 63 4.84 6.22 -23.75
CA VAL A 63 3.52 5.60 -23.49
C VAL A 63 3.38 5.20 -22.02
N LEU A 64 4.49 4.87 -21.36
CA LEU A 64 4.54 4.46 -19.96
C LEU A 64 4.24 5.60 -18.97
N SER A 65 4.51 6.85 -19.35
CA SER A 65 4.28 8.02 -18.48
C SER A 65 2.80 8.27 -18.16
N ASN A 66 1.88 7.70 -18.95
CA ASN A 66 0.43 7.85 -18.77
C ASN A 66 -0.25 6.57 -18.24
N LEU A 67 0.47 5.47 -18.10
CA LEU A 67 -0.06 4.17 -17.72
C LEU A 67 0.40 3.78 -16.33
N ASN A 68 -0.38 4.10 -15.31
CA ASN A 68 -0.28 3.63 -13.92
C ASN A 68 0.88 4.12 -13.04
N GLU A 69 0.55 4.37 -11.77
CA GLU A 69 1.48 4.65 -10.65
C GLU A 69 2.63 3.63 -10.54
N LEU A 70 2.39 2.36 -10.92
CA LEU A 70 3.40 1.29 -10.96
C LEU A 70 4.49 1.53 -12.01
N ALA A 71 4.15 2.03 -13.20
CA ALA A 71 5.13 2.29 -14.26
C ALA A 71 5.98 3.52 -13.92
N GLN A 72 5.39 4.55 -13.31
CA GLN A 72 6.13 5.71 -12.79
C GLN A 72 7.07 5.30 -11.65
N GLY A 73 6.65 4.37 -10.80
CA GLY A 73 7.44 3.88 -9.68
C GLY A 73 8.62 2.99 -10.08
N MET A 74 8.56 2.36 -11.25
CA MET A 74 9.67 1.54 -11.75
C MET A 74 10.73 2.36 -12.52
N SER A 75 10.44 3.60 -12.88
CA SER A 75 11.37 4.46 -13.64
C SER A 75 12.56 4.95 -12.82
N LEU A 76 12.46 4.90 -11.49
CA LEU A 76 13.52 5.30 -10.58
C LEU A 76 13.92 4.08 -9.72
N GLY A 77 15.18 3.75 -9.74
CA GLY A 77 15.69 2.64 -8.93
C GLY A 77 17.06 2.18 -9.38
N PHE A 78 17.55 1.14 -8.70
CA PHE A 78 18.83 0.53 -9.00
C PHE A 78 18.68 -0.98 -9.12
N VAL A 79 19.53 -1.55 -9.96
CA VAL A 79 19.73 -3.00 -10.06
C VAL A 79 21.15 -3.37 -9.70
N TRP A 80 21.32 -4.60 -9.25
CA TRP A 80 22.62 -5.25 -9.09
C TRP A 80 22.79 -6.30 -10.17
N VAL A 81 23.84 -6.17 -10.97
CA VAL A 81 24.17 -7.08 -12.06
C VAL A 81 25.35 -7.93 -11.68
N GLU A 82 25.25 -9.24 -11.86
CA GLU A 82 26.35 -10.20 -11.68
C GLU A 82 26.33 -11.20 -12.83
N SER A 83 27.48 -11.40 -13.46
CA SER A 83 27.62 -12.27 -14.66
C SER A 83 26.63 -11.94 -15.78
N GLY A 84 26.37 -10.65 -16.01
CA GLY A 84 25.46 -10.17 -17.06
C GLY A 84 23.95 -10.34 -16.74
N ARG A 85 23.58 -10.81 -15.56
CA ARG A 85 22.20 -11.03 -15.11
C ARG A 85 21.84 -10.06 -13.96
N ILE A 86 20.61 -9.55 -13.95
CA ILE A 86 20.08 -8.79 -12.82
C ILE A 86 19.76 -9.77 -11.69
N VAL A 87 20.45 -9.61 -10.56
CA VAL A 87 20.29 -10.48 -9.39
C VAL A 87 19.72 -9.77 -8.17
N GLY A 88 19.61 -8.44 -8.22
CA GLY A 88 18.98 -7.63 -7.19
C GLY A 88 18.32 -6.38 -7.75
N ASN A 89 17.31 -5.86 -7.06
CA ASN A 89 16.55 -4.66 -7.44
C ASN A 89 16.09 -3.88 -6.22
N VAL A 90 15.99 -2.56 -6.39
CA VAL A 90 15.23 -1.65 -5.54
C VAL A 90 14.55 -0.61 -6.42
N SER A 91 13.27 -0.36 -6.18
CA SER A 91 12.48 0.68 -6.84
C SER A 91 12.11 1.79 -5.87
N VAL A 92 11.98 3.02 -6.37
CA VAL A 92 11.52 4.16 -5.58
C VAL A 92 10.62 5.06 -6.41
N TYR A 93 9.60 5.63 -5.79
CA TYR A 93 8.69 6.58 -6.41
C TYR A 93 8.13 7.57 -5.39
N PRO A 94 7.73 8.79 -5.82
CA PRO A 94 7.12 9.76 -4.92
C PRO A 94 5.73 9.28 -4.50
N ALA A 95 5.38 9.51 -3.22
CA ALA A 95 4.03 9.35 -2.72
C ALA A 95 3.22 10.63 -2.94
N ASP A 96 1.91 10.47 -3.19
CA ASP A 96 0.97 11.59 -3.26
C ASP A 96 0.57 12.04 -1.85
N TYR A 97 1.47 12.81 -1.22
CA TYR A 97 1.23 13.40 0.10
C TYR A 97 0.97 14.90 -0.01
N PRO A 98 0.18 15.48 0.91
CA PRO A 98 0.01 16.93 1.00
C PRO A 98 1.37 17.64 1.07
N ARG A 99 1.53 18.75 0.32
CA ARG A 99 2.81 19.46 0.23
C ARG A 99 3.33 19.92 1.58
N GLU A 100 2.43 20.22 2.51
CA GLU A 100 2.72 20.64 3.88
C GLU A 100 3.43 19.57 4.70
N MET A 101 3.32 18.31 4.30
CA MET A 101 3.97 17.16 4.95
C MET A 101 5.37 16.87 4.39
N GLY A 102 5.83 17.68 3.42
CA GLY A 102 7.10 17.48 2.74
C GLY A 102 7.04 16.36 1.69
N ARG A 103 8.18 16.06 1.09
CA ARG A 103 8.28 14.97 0.12
C ARG A 103 8.34 13.62 0.80
N VAL A 104 7.53 12.70 0.33
CA VAL A 104 7.51 11.31 0.79
C VAL A 104 7.85 10.40 -0.38
N TRP A 105 8.81 9.51 -0.17
CA TRP A 105 9.26 8.53 -1.13
C TRP A 105 8.87 7.13 -0.70
N ILE A 106 8.34 6.35 -1.61
CA ILE A 106 8.02 4.94 -1.38
C ILE A 106 9.16 4.10 -1.91
N ILE A 107 9.77 3.29 -1.04
CA ILE A 107 10.74 2.28 -1.46
C ILE A 107 10.03 0.95 -1.57
N ALA A 108 10.15 0.31 -2.72
CA ALA A 108 9.46 -0.94 -3.03
C ALA A 108 10.37 -1.91 -3.79
N ASN A 109 9.90 -3.13 -3.97
CA ASN A 109 10.55 -4.18 -4.76
C ASN A 109 12.01 -4.42 -4.39
N VAL A 110 12.34 -4.32 -3.09
CA VAL A 110 13.67 -4.68 -2.60
C VAL A 110 13.82 -6.20 -2.68
N ALA A 111 14.46 -6.67 -3.71
CA ALA A 111 14.56 -8.08 -4.04
C ALA A 111 16.00 -8.49 -4.34
N VAL A 112 16.37 -9.68 -3.91
CA VAL A 112 17.65 -10.35 -4.29
C VAL A 112 17.33 -11.83 -4.43
N TYR A 113 17.77 -12.45 -5.53
CA TYR A 113 17.62 -13.88 -5.73
C TYR A 113 18.21 -14.68 -4.56
N PRO A 114 17.58 -15.78 -4.13
CA PRO A 114 17.99 -16.55 -2.96
C PRO A 114 19.48 -16.91 -2.94
N GLU A 115 20.02 -17.34 -4.07
CA GLU A 115 21.41 -17.77 -4.25
C GLU A 115 22.44 -16.62 -4.14
N TYR A 116 21.97 -15.37 -4.20
CA TYR A 116 22.80 -14.16 -4.06
C TYR A 116 22.60 -13.43 -2.73
N ARG A 117 21.75 -13.95 -1.84
CA ARG A 117 21.53 -13.36 -0.50
C ARG A 117 22.77 -13.54 0.38
N GLY A 118 22.82 -12.77 1.47
CA GLY A 118 23.97 -12.81 2.40
C GLY A 118 25.23 -12.07 1.94
N ARG A 119 25.25 -11.54 0.70
CA ARG A 119 26.44 -10.87 0.11
C ARG A 119 26.40 -9.34 0.23
N GLY A 120 25.44 -8.78 1.00
CA GLY A 120 25.31 -7.33 1.20
C GLY A 120 24.66 -6.57 0.03
N ILE A 121 24.15 -7.26 -1.02
CA ILE A 121 23.57 -6.65 -2.22
C ILE A 121 22.40 -5.76 -1.87
N ALA A 122 21.43 -6.23 -1.06
CA ALA A 122 20.28 -5.45 -0.65
C ALA A 122 20.68 -4.17 0.10
N THR A 123 21.69 -4.24 0.98
CA THR A 123 22.20 -3.07 1.72
C THR A 123 22.80 -2.05 0.76
N ARG A 124 23.58 -2.48 -0.24
CA ARG A 124 24.17 -1.56 -1.24
C ARG A 124 23.11 -0.91 -2.12
N LEU A 125 22.10 -1.66 -2.53
CA LEU A 125 20.94 -1.13 -3.27
C LEU A 125 20.19 -0.08 -2.44
N MET A 126 19.94 -0.36 -1.16
CA MET A 126 19.26 0.56 -0.26
C MET A 126 20.06 1.84 -0.01
N ASN A 127 21.38 1.73 0.20
CA ASN A 127 22.23 2.92 0.34
C ASN A 127 22.15 3.80 -0.90
N ALA A 128 22.28 3.21 -2.11
CA ALA A 128 22.18 3.98 -3.35
C ALA A 128 20.84 4.71 -3.51
N ILE A 129 19.72 4.07 -3.09
CA ILE A 129 18.41 4.72 -3.08
C ILE A 129 18.36 5.88 -2.07
N LEU A 130 18.86 5.68 -0.87
CA LEU A 130 18.87 6.72 0.17
C LEU A 130 19.73 7.92 -0.28
N ASP A 131 20.91 7.67 -0.85
CA ASP A 131 21.78 8.72 -1.40
C ASP A 131 21.08 9.48 -2.54
N MET A 132 20.38 8.78 -3.44
CA MET A 132 19.62 9.40 -4.52
C MET A 132 18.47 10.25 -3.98
N ILE A 133 17.73 9.80 -2.98
CA ILE A 133 16.63 10.55 -2.36
C ILE A 133 17.19 11.80 -1.67
N GLN A 134 18.29 11.68 -0.94
CA GLN A 134 18.96 12.80 -0.30
C GLN A 134 19.35 13.89 -1.32
N GLN A 135 19.92 13.50 -2.45
CA GLN A 135 20.27 14.41 -3.55
C GLN A 135 19.05 15.08 -4.20
N LYS A 136 17.89 14.40 -4.19
CA LYS A 136 16.63 14.93 -4.75
C LYS A 136 15.80 15.73 -3.74
N SER A 137 16.37 16.27 -2.69
CA SER A 137 15.73 17.07 -1.64
C SER A 137 15.27 16.32 -0.40
N GLY A 138 15.70 15.09 -0.17
CA GLY A 138 15.41 14.37 1.07
C GLY A 138 13.92 14.20 1.36
N GLY A 139 13.53 14.61 2.54
CA GLY A 139 12.17 14.45 3.05
C GLY A 139 12.02 13.19 3.89
N MET A 140 11.19 12.28 3.45
CA MET A 140 10.90 11.03 4.16
C MET A 140 10.86 9.86 3.17
N ALA A 141 11.40 8.71 3.55
CA ALA A 141 11.20 7.46 2.82
C ALA A 141 10.40 6.47 3.66
N VAL A 142 9.45 5.79 3.04
CA VAL A 142 8.60 4.79 3.69
C VAL A 142 8.67 3.47 2.93
N LEU A 143 8.57 2.37 3.66
CA LEU A 143 8.48 1.04 3.09
C LEU A 143 7.58 0.13 3.92
N GLN A 144 7.12 -0.94 3.31
CA GLN A 144 6.46 -2.06 3.99
C GLN A 144 7.37 -3.29 3.92
N VAL A 145 7.44 -4.03 5.01
CA VAL A 145 8.14 -5.32 5.09
C VAL A 145 7.28 -6.33 5.81
N ASP A 146 7.31 -7.60 5.39
CA ASP A 146 6.57 -8.65 6.09
C ASP A 146 6.99 -8.73 7.55
N LEU A 147 6.01 -8.86 8.44
CA LEU A 147 6.22 -8.79 9.89
C LEU A 147 7.14 -9.93 10.39
N ASP A 148 7.12 -11.06 9.72
CA ASP A 148 7.96 -12.23 9.99
C ASP A 148 9.34 -12.20 9.31
N ASN A 149 9.57 -11.25 8.39
CA ASN A 149 10.87 -11.08 7.72
C ASN A 149 11.87 -10.34 8.61
N ASN A 150 12.31 -11.01 9.67
CA ASN A 150 13.23 -10.44 10.65
C ASN A 150 14.57 -9.99 10.04
N THR A 151 15.04 -10.69 9.01
CA THR A 151 16.30 -10.36 8.31
C THR A 151 16.21 -9.00 7.62
N ALA A 152 15.15 -8.76 6.85
CA ALA A 152 14.96 -7.48 6.18
C ALA A 152 14.68 -6.36 7.19
N ARG A 153 13.84 -6.59 8.20
CA ARG A 153 13.56 -5.60 9.27
C ARG A 153 14.84 -5.19 10.00
N HIS A 154 15.72 -6.16 10.32
CA HIS A 154 17.02 -5.87 10.94
C HIS A 154 17.92 -5.04 10.03
N MET A 155 17.99 -5.37 8.74
CA MET A 155 18.72 -4.58 7.74
C MET A 155 18.19 -3.13 7.67
N TYR A 156 16.89 -2.93 7.58
CA TYR A 156 16.30 -1.60 7.51
C TYR A 156 16.56 -0.78 8.79
N ARG A 157 16.46 -1.40 9.98
CA ARG A 157 16.81 -0.72 11.23
C ARG A 157 18.26 -0.29 11.27
N LYS A 158 19.20 -1.13 10.78
CA LYS A 158 20.62 -0.76 10.67
C LYS A 158 20.87 0.40 9.70
N LEU A 159 20.03 0.54 8.68
CA LEU A 159 20.06 1.65 7.74
C LEU A 159 19.39 2.94 8.29
N GLY A 160 18.84 2.90 9.51
CA GLY A 160 18.24 4.06 10.17
C GLY A 160 16.72 4.15 10.02
N PHE A 161 16.06 3.15 9.41
CA PHE A 161 14.60 3.10 9.40
C PHE A 161 14.04 2.81 10.79
N ARG A 162 12.98 3.50 11.16
CA ARG A 162 12.20 3.29 12.39
C ARG A 162 10.91 2.55 12.07
N GLU A 163 10.56 1.59 12.90
CA GLU A 163 9.27 0.90 12.82
C GLU A 163 8.17 1.83 13.32
N GLU A 164 7.10 2.00 12.56
CA GLU A 164 5.96 2.84 12.93
C GLU A 164 4.83 2.01 13.55
N ARG A 165 4.28 1.09 12.80
CA ARG A 165 3.18 0.23 13.23
C ARG A 165 3.09 -1.03 12.37
N ALA A 166 2.71 -2.14 13.00
CA ALA A 166 2.36 -3.36 12.29
C ALA A 166 0.90 -3.31 11.82
N TRP A 167 0.65 -3.80 10.62
CA TRP A 167 -0.66 -3.84 9.97
C TRP A 167 -1.00 -5.25 9.53
N SER A 168 -2.27 -5.63 9.67
CA SER A 168 -2.83 -6.88 9.17
C SER A 168 -3.71 -6.61 7.95
N GLN A 169 -3.45 -7.32 6.87
CA GLN A 169 -4.30 -7.33 5.68
C GLN A 169 -5.33 -8.45 5.82
N TRP A 170 -6.57 -8.07 6.01
CA TRP A 170 -7.70 -8.96 6.19
C TRP A 170 -8.45 -9.15 4.88
N ARG A 171 -8.94 -10.36 4.67
CA ARG A 171 -9.79 -10.68 3.53
C ARG A 171 -10.92 -11.60 3.95
N ARG A 172 -12.12 -11.28 3.48
CA ARG A 172 -13.27 -12.16 3.45
C ARG A 172 -13.55 -12.51 1.99
N GLY A 173 -13.62 -13.80 1.68
CA GLY A 173 -14.02 -14.26 0.35
C GLY A 173 -15.49 -13.93 0.05
N ALA A 174 -15.87 -13.91 -1.22
CA ALA A 174 -17.28 -13.89 -1.61
C ALA A 174 -17.97 -15.12 -1.05
N TYR A 175 -19.01 -14.93 -0.26
CA TYR A 175 -19.73 -16.01 0.40
C TYR A 175 -21.22 -15.75 0.38
N ARG A 176 -22.02 -16.77 0.08
CA ARG A 176 -23.48 -16.67 0.28
C ARG A 176 -23.74 -16.55 1.78
N PRO A 177 -24.47 -15.53 2.23
CA PRO A 177 -24.76 -15.41 3.65
C PRO A 177 -25.50 -16.65 4.12
N LEU A 178 -24.99 -17.31 5.16
CA LEU A 178 -25.84 -18.11 6.02
C LEU A 178 -26.87 -17.13 6.57
N HIS A 179 -28.16 -17.48 6.52
CA HIS A 179 -29.24 -16.73 7.15
C HIS A 179 -29.04 -16.78 8.68
N THR A 180 -28.05 -16.09 9.19
CA THR A 180 -27.95 -15.81 10.61
C THR A 180 -28.95 -14.71 10.88
N HIS A 181 -30.12 -15.07 11.39
CA HIS A 181 -30.98 -14.14 12.11
C HIS A 181 -30.19 -13.61 13.30
N THR A 182 -29.37 -12.61 13.10
CA THR A 182 -28.91 -11.79 14.22
C THR A 182 -30.16 -11.12 14.73
N GLN A 183 -30.65 -11.52 15.90
CA GLN A 183 -31.73 -10.83 16.59
C GLN A 183 -31.27 -9.36 16.73
N ILE A 184 -32.03 -8.47 16.11
CA ILE A 184 -31.86 -7.02 16.25
C ILE A 184 -32.27 -6.71 17.70
N ASN A 185 -31.31 -6.76 18.62
CA ASN A 185 -31.52 -6.22 19.95
C ASN A 185 -31.67 -4.71 19.80
N GLY A 186 -32.73 -4.13 20.35
CA GLY A 186 -33.14 -2.72 20.15
C GLY A 186 -32.15 -1.66 20.62
N ASN A 187 -30.89 -2.01 20.82
CA ASN A 187 -29.80 -1.14 21.27
C ASN A 187 -28.65 -1.05 20.23
N GLU A 188 -28.93 -1.34 18.94
CA GLU A 188 -27.91 -1.21 17.89
C GLU A 188 -27.55 0.29 17.68
N PRO A 189 -26.25 0.59 17.55
CA PRO A 189 -25.80 1.95 17.26
C PRO A 189 -26.39 2.48 15.95
N ARG A 190 -26.84 3.72 15.94
CA ARG A 190 -27.40 4.36 14.75
C ARG A 190 -26.32 4.67 13.73
N ILE A 191 -26.25 3.88 12.65
CA ILE A 191 -25.36 4.13 11.53
C ILE A 191 -26.00 5.12 10.56
N VAL A 192 -25.29 6.21 10.26
CA VAL A 192 -25.75 7.24 9.33
C VAL A 192 -24.68 7.53 8.27
N GLN A 193 -25.12 8.13 7.15
CA GLN A 193 -24.16 8.63 6.17
C GLN A 193 -23.43 9.86 6.70
N ARG A 194 -22.17 9.98 6.32
CA ARG A 194 -21.34 11.13 6.58
C ARG A 194 -21.96 12.40 5.97
N ARG A 195 -21.98 13.50 6.73
CA ARG A 195 -22.44 14.83 6.30
C ARG A 195 -21.28 15.65 5.70
N MET A 196 -21.59 16.68 4.90
CA MET A 196 -20.54 17.52 4.29
C MET A 196 -19.66 18.26 5.32
N GLY A 197 -20.22 18.64 6.47
CA GLY A 197 -19.52 19.32 7.56
C GLY A 197 -18.63 18.43 8.44
N ASP A 198 -18.62 17.14 8.25
CA ASP A 198 -18.00 16.18 9.17
C ASP A 198 -16.46 16.12 9.10
N THR A 199 -15.85 16.80 8.14
CA THR A 199 -14.38 16.71 7.90
C THR A 199 -13.55 16.98 9.16
N GLY A 200 -13.97 17.92 10.01
CA GLY A 200 -13.28 18.22 11.28
C GLY A 200 -13.41 17.08 12.29
N TYR A 201 -14.61 16.51 12.43
CA TYR A 201 -14.86 15.38 13.34
C TYR A 201 -14.14 14.09 12.87
N GLU A 202 -14.13 13.84 11.54
CA GLU A 202 -13.38 12.73 10.95
C GLU A 202 -11.87 12.85 11.23
N LEU A 203 -11.32 14.07 11.07
CA LEU A 203 -9.92 14.33 11.36
C LEU A 203 -9.61 14.18 12.86
N ALA A 204 -10.47 14.69 13.75
CA ALA A 204 -10.29 14.58 15.19
C ALA A 204 -10.24 13.11 15.64
N LEU A 205 -11.18 12.29 15.17
CA LEU A 205 -11.14 10.84 15.42
C LEU A 205 -9.86 10.21 14.87
N ALA A 206 -9.48 10.55 13.63
CA ALA A 206 -8.28 9.99 13.03
C ALA A 206 -7.00 10.39 13.79
N GLN A 207 -6.88 11.63 14.25
CA GLN A 207 -5.74 12.08 15.04
C GLN A 207 -5.61 11.29 16.36
N GLN A 208 -6.74 10.92 16.95
CA GLN A 208 -6.75 10.14 18.18
C GLN A 208 -6.36 8.68 17.96
N VAL A 209 -6.88 8.02 16.90
CA VAL A 209 -6.75 6.56 16.72
C VAL A 209 -5.70 6.16 15.69
N ARG A 210 -5.35 7.08 14.80
CA ARG A 210 -4.39 6.92 13.68
C ARG A 210 -3.48 8.13 13.56
N PRO A 211 -2.71 8.49 14.62
CA PRO A 211 -1.82 9.63 14.54
C PRO A 211 -0.79 9.45 13.44
N GLN A 212 -0.39 10.57 12.82
CA GLN A 212 0.54 10.56 11.67
C GLN A 212 1.90 9.94 12.01
N GLU A 213 2.35 10.09 13.25
CA GLU A 213 3.61 9.55 13.77
C GLU A 213 3.61 8.02 13.81
N ARG A 214 2.45 7.40 13.75
CA ARG A 214 2.25 5.95 13.71
C ARG A 214 1.73 5.45 12.35
N GLY A 215 2.03 6.16 11.26
CA GLY A 215 1.74 5.72 9.89
C GLY A 215 0.41 6.21 9.31
N GLY A 216 -0.34 7.05 10.02
CA GLY A 216 -1.56 7.67 9.51
C GLY A 216 -2.77 6.73 9.43
N VAL A 217 -3.76 7.14 8.63
CA VAL A 217 -5.07 6.46 8.50
C VAL A 217 -4.93 5.04 7.91
N ASP A 218 -4.08 4.92 6.89
CA ASP A 218 -3.75 3.66 6.22
C ASP A 218 -2.45 3.86 5.41
N TRP A 219 -1.95 2.82 4.76
CA TRP A 219 -0.80 2.92 3.86
C TRP A 219 -1.01 4.02 2.84
N LEU A 220 -0.08 4.98 2.81
CA LEU A 220 -0.10 6.16 1.94
C LEU A 220 -1.31 7.10 2.13
N ARG A 221 -2.05 6.93 3.20
CA ARG A 221 -3.15 7.84 3.58
C ARG A 221 -2.79 8.56 4.87
N PRO A 222 -2.24 9.78 4.79
CA PRO A 222 -1.84 10.53 5.99
C PRO A 222 -3.06 10.96 6.82
N THR A 223 -2.86 11.11 8.12
CA THR A 223 -3.83 11.76 9.01
C THR A 223 -3.77 13.26 8.81
N HIS A 224 -4.40 13.70 7.75
CA HIS A 224 -4.42 15.08 7.29
C HIS A 224 -5.82 15.43 6.78
N ILE A 225 -6.20 16.71 6.87
CA ILE A 225 -7.55 17.16 6.49
C ILE A 225 -7.92 16.82 5.02
N ASN A 226 -6.94 16.83 4.13
CA ASN A 226 -7.15 16.50 2.71
C ASN A 226 -7.53 15.02 2.48
N THR A 227 -7.24 14.12 3.43
CA THR A 227 -7.67 12.72 3.38
C THR A 227 -9.18 12.60 3.52
N PHE A 228 -9.80 13.48 4.31
CA PHE A 228 -11.23 13.47 4.61
C PHE A 228 -12.04 14.45 3.75
N ARG A 229 -11.40 15.46 3.14
CA ARG A 229 -12.08 16.41 2.25
C ARG A 229 -12.69 15.71 1.03
N LEU A 230 -13.94 16.02 0.77
CA LEU A 230 -14.62 15.69 -0.49
C LEU A 230 -14.47 16.84 -1.47
N SER A 231 -13.30 16.97 -2.10
CA SER A 231 -13.10 17.98 -3.15
C SER A 231 -13.89 17.61 -4.41
N VAL A 232 -14.35 18.62 -5.15
CA VAL A 232 -15.05 18.42 -6.43
C VAL A 232 -14.16 17.67 -7.42
N SER A 233 -12.86 17.97 -7.43
CA SER A 233 -11.87 17.27 -8.27
C SER A 233 -11.76 15.79 -7.92
N LYS A 234 -11.75 15.42 -6.63
CA LYS A 234 -11.79 14.01 -6.20
C LYS A 234 -13.10 13.31 -6.61
N ARG A 235 -14.23 14.00 -6.50
CA ARG A 235 -15.52 13.45 -6.94
C ARG A 235 -15.54 13.21 -8.44
N LEU A 236 -15.03 14.15 -9.23
CA LEU A 236 -14.92 14.01 -10.68
C LEU A 236 -13.92 12.89 -11.06
N SER A 237 -12.76 12.82 -10.42
CA SER A 237 -11.79 11.76 -10.62
C SER A 237 -12.35 10.38 -10.25
N ASN A 238 -13.08 10.26 -9.14
CA ASN A 238 -13.75 9.02 -8.77
C ASN A 238 -14.81 8.62 -9.81
N TRP A 239 -15.58 9.56 -10.30
CA TRP A 239 -16.57 9.31 -11.34
C TRP A 239 -15.94 8.88 -12.67
N LEU A 240 -14.87 9.55 -13.11
CA LEU A 240 -14.11 9.17 -14.31
C LEU A 240 -13.47 7.78 -14.20
N ASN A 241 -12.98 7.43 -13.01
CA ASN A 241 -12.38 6.14 -12.72
C ASN A 241 -13.38 5.07 -12.27
N LEU A 242 -14.70 5.36 -12.35
CA LEU A 242 -15.77 4.47 -11.90
C LEU A 242 -15.53 3.92 -10.48
N ARG A 243 -15.02 4.77 -9.59
CA ARG A 243 -14.84 4.49 -8.16
C ARG A 243 -16.05 4.95 -7.38
N ASP A 244 -16.65 4.05 -6.61
CA ASP A 244 -17.69 4.37 -5.62
C ASP A 244 -17.06 4.41 -4.22
N VAL A 245 -17.31 5.49 -3.47
CA VAL A 245 -16.80 5.70 -2.11
C VAL A 245 -17.97 6.09 -1.21
N GLN A 246 -18.33 5.17 -0.33
CA GLN A 246 -19.35 5.39 0.69
C GLN A 246 -18.69 5.60 2.05
N ARG A 247 -19.15 6.59 2.83
CA ARG A 247 -18.68 6.84 4.20
C ARG A 247 -19.85 6.81 5.17
N LEU A 248 -19.71 5.96 6.18
CA LEU A 248 -20.70 5.74 7.23
C LEU A 248 -20.08 6.12 8.58
N VAL A 249 -20.91 6.67 9.46
CA VAL A 249 -20.46 7.10 10.80
C VAL A 249 -21.47 6.66 11.87
N ILE A 250 -20.96 6.42 13.06
CA ILE A 250 -21.71 6.33 14.31
C ILE A 250 -21.28 7.54 15.14
N ARG A 251 -22.25 8.23 15.74
CA ARG A 251 -22.02 9.45 16.53
C ARG A 251 -22.39 9.25 17.98
N ASP A 252 -21.70 9.97 18.82
CA ASP A 252 -22.12 10.20 20.18
C ASP A 252 -23.48 10.92 20.20
N ALA A 253 -24.36 10.47 21.08
CA ALA A 253 -25.72 11.00 21.18
C ALA A 253 -25.78 12.43 21.72
N HIS A 254 -24.76 12.89 22.44
CA HIS A 254 -24.79 14.14 23.19
C HIS A 254 -24.02 15.28 22.51
N ASN A 255 -22.91 14.98 21.82
CA ASN A 255 -22.00 16.01 21.33
C ASN A 255 -21.73 15.98 19.81
N GLU A 256 -22.45 15.15 19.06
CA GLU A 256 -22.30 14.99 17.59
C GLU A 256 -20.91 14.49 17.14
N ALA A 257 -20.01 14.18 18.06
CA ALA A 257 -18.68 13.65 17.74
C ALA A 257 -18.81 12.31 17.00
N ILE A 258 -17.89 12.04 16.08
CA ILE A 258 -17.82 10.75 15.40
C ILE A 258 -17.06 9.77 16.29
N GLU A 259 -17.73 8.73 16.77
CA GLU A 259 -17.14 7.64 17.54
C GLU A 259 -16.55 6.55 16.64
N SER A 260 -17.22 6.29 15.51
CA SER A 260 -16.75 5.29 14.57
C SER A 260 -17.04 5.72 13.14
N TRP A 261 -16.12 5.42 12.26
CA TRP A 261 -16.15 5.81 10.86
C TRP A 261 -15.71 4.63 9.98
N LEU A 262 -16.53 4.33 8.98
CA LEU A 262 -16.27 3.28 7.99
C LEU A 262 -16.32 3.86 6.58
N GLN A 263 -15.22 3.71 5.83
CA GLN A 263 -15.21 3.95 4.40
C GLN A 263 -15.24 2.64 3.65
N ILE A 264 -16.12 2.55 2.65
CA ILE A 264 -16.29 1.42 1.74
C ILE A 264 -15.98 1.92 0.35
N GLU A 265 -14.98 1.32 -0.29
CA GLU A 265 -14.56 1.68 -1.64
C GLU A 265 -14.74 0.52 -2.60
N SER A 266 -15.15 0.82 -3.82
CA SER A 266 -15.08 -0.10 -4.96
C SER A 266 -14.47 0.60 -6.17
N ALA A 267 -13.91 -0.18 -7.07
CA ALA A 267 -13.43 0.31 -8.35
C ALA A 267 -13.94 -0.61 -9.46
N PHE A 268 -14.13 -0.05 -10.64
CA PHE A 268 -14.55 -0.83 -11.82
C PHE A 268 -13.53 -1.94 -12.13
N GLY A 269 -14.05 -3.13 -12.44
CA GLY A 269 -13.19 -4.29 -12.74
C GLY A 269 -12.58 -4.98 -11.50
N VAL A 270 -12.81 -4.45 -10.29
CA VAL A 270 -12.34 -5.07 -9.05
C VAL A 270 -13.52 -5.76 -8.36
N SER A 271 -13.45 -7.09 -8.23
CA SER A 271 -14.51 -7.92 -7.62
C SER A 271 -14.47 -7.93 -6.09
N SER A 272 -13.90 -6.91 -5.47
CA SER A 272 -13.82 -6.80 -4.01
C SER A 272 -13.97 -5.37 -3.53
N ARG A 273 -14.56 -5.22 -2.33
CA ARG A 273 -14.68 -3.96 -1.62
C ARG A 273 -13.47 -3.77 -0.70
N GLN A 274 -13.00 -2.53 -0.62
CA GLN A 274 -11.95 -2.15 0.35
C GLN A 274 -12.60 -1.39 1.50
N LEU A 275 -12.37 -1.85 2.73
CA LEU A 275 -12.82 -1.19 3.95
C LEU A 275 -11.66 -0.44 4.62
N THR A 276 -11.98 0.74 5.15
CA THR A 276 -11.12 1.47 6.10
C THR A 276 -11.97 1.85 7.31
N LEU A 277 -11.55 1.44 8.51
CA LEU A 277 -12.27 1.67 9.76
C LEU A 277 -11.44 2.53 10.72
N LEU A 278 -12.06 3.55 11.26
CA LEU A 278 -11.59 4.29 12.45
C LEU A 278 -12.60 4.05 13.55
N ASN A 279 -12.13 3.69 14.74
CA ASN A 279 -12.99 3.38 15.87
C ASN A 279 -12.42 4.00 17.15
N HIS A 280 -13.28 4.64 17.94
CA HIS A 280 -12.89 5.27 19.19
C HIS A 280 -12.32 4.22 20.18
N PRO A 281 -11.23 4.51 20.90
CA PRO A 281 -10.58 3.53 21.77
C PRO A 281 -11.46 3.01 22.92
N LEU A 282 -12.49 3.76 23.31
CA LEU A 282 -13.42 3.38 24.37
C LEU A 282 -14.55 2.45 23.88
N ASP A 283 -14.71 2.24 22.56
CA ASP A 283 -15.67 1.27 22.06
C ASP A 283 -15.23 -0.16 22.40
N THR A 284 -16.08 -0.90 23.05
CA THR A 284 -15.84 -2.31 23.41
C THR A 284 -16.04 -3.30 22.28
N GLY A 285 -16.41 -2.79 21.09
CA GLY A 285 -16.63 -3.56 19.89
C GLY A 285 -18.05 -3.45 19.34
N THR A 286 -18.97 -2.77 20.01
CA THR A 286 -20.38 -2.62 19.63
C THR A 286 -20.50 -1.85 18.30
N ASN A 287 -19.79 -0.72 18.18
CA ASN A 287 -19.80 0.07 16.96
C ASN A 287 -19.11 -0.67 15.80
N VAL A 288 -17.99 -1.34 16.09
CA VAL A 288 -17.26 -2.15 15.11
C VAL A 288 -18.14 -3.27 14.57
N GLU A 289 -18.83 -4.00 15.47
CA GLU A 289 -19.77 -5.09 15.10
C GLU A 289 -20.88 -4.59 14.18
N ALA A 290 -21.49 -3.45 14.54
CA ALA A 290 -22.57 -2.84 13.75
C ALA A 290 -22.10 -2.45 12.34
N LEU A 291 -20.92 -1.78 12.22
CA LEU A 291 -20.38 -1.32 10.94
C LEU A 291 -19.90 -2.48 10.06
N ILE A 292 -19.13 -3.43 10.62
CA ILE A 292 -18.65 -4.60 9.87
C ILE A 292 -19.81 -5.52 9.49
N GLY A 293 -20.75 -5.75 10.42
CA GLY A 293 -21.97 -6.51 10.13
C GLY A 293 -22.79 -5.90 9.00
N LEU A 294 -22.95 -4.57 8.98
CA LEU A 294 -23.61 -3.86 7.87
C LEU A 294 -22.87 -4.05 6.54
N ALA A 295 -21.55 -3.90 6.53
CA ALA A 295 -20.74 -4.09 5.32
C ALA A 295 -20.86 -5.53 4.78
N VAL A 296 -20.79 -6.53 5.66
CA VAL A 296 -20.94 -7.95 5.30
C VAL A 296 -22.35 -8.25 4.80
N ARG A 297 -23.41 -7.72 5.43
CA ARG A 297 -24.80 -7.88 4.94
C ARG A 297 -25.00 -7.30 3.56
N ARG A 298 -24.42 -6.11 3.28
CA ARG A 298 -24.59 -5.43 1.99
C ARG A 298 -23.77 -6.02 0.87
N TYR A 299 -22.52 -6.44 1.17
CA TYR A 299 -21.52 -6.78 0.17
C TYR A 299 -20.94 -8.19 0.36
N GLY A 300 -21.58 -9.04 1.17
CA GLY A 300 -21.06 -10.37 1.47
C GLY A 300 -20.98 -11.33 0.27
N TYR A 301 -21.64 -10.99 -0.84
CA TYR A 301 -21.52 -11.71 -2.11
C TYR A 301 -20.29 -11.33 -2.92
N GLU A 302 -19.60 -10.28 -2.52
CA GLU A 302 -18.33 -9.82 -3.08
C GLU A 302 -17.19 -10.16 -2.12
N GLY A 303 -15.96 -10.14 -2.62
CA GLY A 303 -14.79 -10.17 -1.74
C GLY A 303 -14.70 -8.87 -0.94
N ILE A 304 -14.32 -8.94 0.33
CA ILE A 304 -14.10 -7.76 1.17
C ILE A 304 -12.68 -7.80 1.71
N ASN A 305 -11.94 -6.72 1.49
CA ASN A 305 -10.58 -6.54 2.01
C ASN A 305 -10.56 -5.40 3.03
N MET A 306 -9.66 -5.49 4.00
CA MET A 306 -9.45 -4.44 4.99
C MET A 306 -8.01 -4.46 5.47
N ASN A 307 -7.36 -3.30 5.50
CA ASN A 307 -6.10 -3.11 6.21
C ASN A 307 -6.41 -2.52 7.59
N HIS A 308 -5.86 -3.13 8.63
CA HIS A 308 -6.10 -2.64 9.99
C HIS A 308 -4.86 -2.86 10.87
N PRO A 309 -4.57 -1.96 11.83
CA PRO A 309 -3.48 -2.16 12.77
C PRO A 309 -3.53 -3.52 13.44
N HIS A 310 -2.39 -4.15 13.52
CA HIS A 310 -2.25 -5.49 14.08
C HIS A 310 -2.52 -5.52 15.59
N ASP A 311 -2.25 -4.42 16.27
CA ASP A 311 -2.39 -4.24 17.72
C ASP A 311 -3.84 -4.00 18.18
N ASP A 312 -4.80 -3.81 17.27
CA ASP A 312 -6.21 -3.64 17.60
C ASP A 312 -6.92 -4.99 17.74
N GLN A 313 -6.97 -5.48 18.99
CA GLN A 313 -7.55 -6.79 19.31
C GLN A 313 -9.08 -6.81 19.19
N ILE A 314 -9.76 -5.68 19.45
CA ILE A 314 -11.22 -5.58 19.35
C ILE A 314 -11.66 -5.79 17.91
N VAL A 315 -11.11 -5.00 16.99
CA VAL A 315 -11.42 -5.12 15.57
C VAL A 315 -11.00 -6.49 15.03
N SER A 316 -9.84 -6.99 15.44
CA SER A 316 -9.36 -8.33 15.02
C SER A 316 -10.33 -9.44 15.43
N ARG A 317 -10.92 -9.36 16.63
CA ARG A 317 -11.94 -10.33 17.12
C ARG A 317 -13.20 -10.26 16.27
N VAL A 318 -13.73 -9.07 16.03
CA VAL A 318 -14.95 -8.86 15.21
C VAL A 318 -14.72 -9.35 13.78
N LEU A 319 -13.59 -9.02 13.17
CA LEU A 319 -13.29 -9.48 11.81
C LEU A 319 -13.28 -11.01 11.71
N ARG A 320 -12.68 -11.72 12.69
CA ARG A 320 -12.69 -13.19 12.72
C ARG A 320 -14.10 -13.73 12.87
N ALA A 321 -14.94 -13.13 13.73
CA ALA A 321 -16.34 -13.51 13.90
C ALA A 321 -17.13 -13.39 12.58
N HIS A 322 -16.81 -12.38 11.76
CA HIS A 322 -17.37 -12.18 10.42
C HIS A 322 -16.61 -12.93 9.31
N GLN A 323 -15.84 -13.97 9.65
CA GLN A 323 -15.15 -14.86 8.70
C GLN A 323 -14.06 -14.17 7.85
N PHE A 324 -13.49 -13.07 8.32
CA PHE A 324 -12.28 -12.54 7.73
C PHE A 324 -11.07 -13.38 8.17
N SER A 325 -10.15 -13.60 7.25
CA SER A 325 -8.85 -14.22 7.51
C SER A 325 -7.72 -13.26 7.22
N THR A 326 -6.66 -13.31 8.02
CA THR A 326 -5.45 -12.55 7.77
C THR A 326 -4.70 -13.16 6.58
N ARG A 327 -4.38 -12.34 5.59
CA ARG A 327 -3.61 -12.74 4.41
C ARG A 327 -2.14 -12.43 4.54
N ARG A 328 -1.82 -11.27 5.09
CA ARG A 328 -0.47 -10.76 5.24
C ARG A 328 -0.39 -9.86 6.45
N GLN A 329 0.75 -9.84 7.10
CA GLN A 329 1.06 -8.87 8.15
C GLN A 329 2.33 -8.15 7.76
N VAL A 330 2.31 -6.82 7.84
CA VAL A 330 3.43 -5.98 7.42
C VAL A 330 3.78 -4.97 8.50
N MET A 331 5.06 -4.66 8.62
CA MET A 331 5.56 -3.54 9.38
C MET A 331 5.75 -2.35 8.44
N HIS A 332 5.15 -1.20 8.77
CA HIS A 332 5.46 0.06 8.14
C HIS A 332 6.73 0.63 8.76
N MET A 333 7.66 1.03 7.94
CA MET A 333 8.92 1.60 8.40
C MET A 333 9.18 2.93 7.70
N ARG A 334 9.80 3.86 8.43
CA ARG A 334 10.08 5.22 7.98
C ARG A 334 11.55 5.57 8.18
N TYR A 335 12.11 6.26 7.21
CA TYR A 335 13.40 6.95 7.28
C TYR A 335 13.17 8.44 7.06
N THR A 336 13.70 9.30 7.93
CA THR A 336 13.63 10.76 7.80
C THR A 336 15.01 11.29 7.47
N PHE A 337 15.11 12.03 6.39
CA PHE A 337 16.34 12.66 5.98
C PHE A 337 16.56 13.94 6.82
N SER A 338 17.77 14.15 7.25
CA SER A 338 18.22 15.35 7.98
C SER A 338 18.57 16.47 7.00
#